data_ff21f37201afce0e7a5c0a7a865bfc9e
#
_entry.id   ff21f37201afce0e7a5c0a7a865bfc9e
#
_cell.length_a   1.000
_cell.length_b   1.000
_cell.length_c   1.000
_cell.angle_alpha   90.00
_cell.angle_beta   90.00
_cell.angle_gamma   90.00
#
_symmetry.space_group_name_H-M   'P 1'
#
loop_
_entity.id
_entity.type
_entity.pdbx_description
1 polymer ?
#
loop_
_entity_poly.entity_id
_entity_poly.type
_entity_poly.pdbx_seq_one_letter_code
_entity_poly.pdbx_strand_id
1 'polypeptide(L)'
;MTASVKNDVKIRVLGICGSPRKNANTEFLLDQALDAAKSVDPENVDVEAYSIAGKEYLPCISCFSCAKTGECIRSKKDDFNELRDKWIEADAVIMAVPVYHLSIPGQLKCFIDRLGNSIWSYEGSAGKHLKVYGAIAQGVHIFSGQENAIKEIINHAIVMGNIITSGDPWESYLGGAGWTENRTEKDALKSLYESKSFDAEVAVKSARSLGKRVAELALIIKAGALHYIDYLEKDPLYKPLIRRIRKR
;
A
#
# COMPACT_ATOMS: atom_id res chain seq x y z
N MET A 1 34.47 10.78 17.91
CA MET A 1 33.21 11.53 17.97
C MET A 1 32.56 11.41 16.61
N THR A 2 31.66 10.48 16.44
CA THR A 2 30.87 10.34 15.21
C THR A 2 29.81 11.45 15.22
N ALA A 3 29.93 12.41 14.30
CA ALA A 3 28.89 13.38 14.09
C ALA A 3 27.58 12.65 13.83
N SER A 4 26.58 12.89 14.66
CA SER A 4 25.21 12.45 14.42
C SER A 4 24.77 13.06 13.09
N VAL A 5 24.74 12.27 12.03
CA VAL A 5 24.09 12.66 10.79
C VAL A 5 22.61 12.78 11.13
N LYS A 6 22.11 14.01 11.27
CA LYS A 6 20.67 14.24 11.35
C LYS A 6 20.07 13.69 10.06
N ASN A 7 19.26 12.67 10.19
CA ASN A 7 18.59 12.03 9.08
C ASN A 7 17.34 12.86 8.76
N ASP A 8 17.48 13.88 7.92
CA ASP A 8 16.36 14.77 7.51
C ASP A 8 15.49 14.13 6.39
N VAL A 9 15.59 12.82 6.21
CA VAL A 9 14.81 12.11 5.18
C VAL A 9 13.42 11.80 5.69
N LYS A 10 12.44 12.58 5.28
CA LYS A 10 11.02 12.33 5.59
C LYS A 10 10.39 11.43 4.54
N ILE A 11 9.55 10.50 4.98
CA ILE A 11 8.76 9.64 4.10
C ILE A 11 7.28 9.74 4.41
N ARG A 12 6.45 9.45 3.39
CA ARG A 12 5.00 9.29 3.52
C ARG A 12 4.62 7.84 3.23
N VAL A 13 3.99 7.20 4.19
CA VAL A 13 3.43 5.85 4.07
C VAL A 13 1.92 5.97 3.90
N LEU A 14 1.41 5.54 2.76
CA LEU A 14 -0.02 5.50 2.48
C LEU A 14 -0.56 4.11 2.79
N GLY A 15 -1.46 4.01 3.76
CA GLY A 15 -2.26 2.82 4.01
C GLY A 15 -3.55 2.87 3.20
N ILE A 16 -3.82 1.86 2.38
CA ILE A 16 -5.05 1.75 1.60
C ILE A 16 -5.88 0.60 2.14
N CYS A 17 -7.03 0.92 2.75
CA CYS A 17 -8.01 -0.09 3.14
C CYS A 17 -8.95 -0.38 1.97
N GLY A 18 -8.78 -1.54 1.34
CA GLY A 18 -9.61 -2.02 0.22
C GLY A 18 -10.94 -2.66 0.65
N SER A 19 -11.36 -2.44 1.90
CA SER A 19 -12.66 -2.93 2.39
C SER A 19 -13.79 -1.95 2.05
N PRO A 20 -14.95 -2.43 1.57
CA PRO A 20 -16.14 -1.59 1.42
C PRO A 20 -16.83 -1.29 2.77
N ARG A 21 -16.43 -1.92 3.86
CA ARG A 21 -16.97 -1.70 5.20
C ARG A 21 -16.05 -0.80 6.01
N LYS A 22 -16.60 0.29 6.59
CA LYS A 22 -15.89 1.18 7.51
C LYS A 22 -15.69 0.53 8.88
N ASN A 23 -14.57 0.85 9.53
CA ASN A 23 -14.23 0.42 10.89
C ASN A 23 -14.37 -1.11 11.03
N ALA A 24 -13.80 -1.86 10.08
CA ALA A 24 -13.93 -3.31 10.03
C ALA A 24 -12.57 -4.00 10.16
N ASN A 25 -12.58 -5.33 10.20
CA ASN A 25 -11.42 -6.18 10.48
C ASN A 25 -10.18 -5.86 9.62
N THR A 26 -10.37 -5.53 8.34
CA THR A 26 -9.27 -5.16 7.44
C THR A 26 -8.63 -3.83 7.84
N GLU A 27 -9.46 -2.85 8.19
CA GLU A 27 -9.00 -1.53 8.63
C GLU A 27 -8.23 -1.65 9.96
N PHE A 28 -8.72 -2.46 10.89
CA PHE A 28 -8.01 -2.76 12.14
C PHE A 28 -6.58 -3.28 11.92
N LEU A 29 -6.37 -4.24 10.99
CA LEU A 29 -5.02 -4.72 10.66
C LEU A 29 -4.17 -3.64 9.98
N LEU A 30 -4.77 -2.84 9.11
CA LEU A 30 -4.06 -1.73 8.48
C LEU A 30 -3.58 -0.71 9.51
N ASP A 31 -4.43 -0.36 10.47
CA ASP A 31 -4.07 0.58 11.54
C ASP A 31 -2.91 0.05 12.37
N GLN A 32 -2.91 -1.26 12.70
CA GLN A 32 -1.79 -1.90 13.40
C GLN A 32 -0.47 -1.81 12.61
N ALA A 33 -0.53 -1.96 11.29
CA ALA A 33 0.64 -1.81 10.43
C ALA A 33 1.11 -0.34 10.34
N LEU A 34 0.20 0.61 10.22
CA LEU A 34 0.52 2.04 10.16
C LEU A 34 1.10 2.56 11.48
N ASP A 35 0.56 2.13 12.61
CA ASP A 35 1.10 2.45 13.94
C ASP A 35 2.55 1.93 14.09
N ALA A 36 2.80 0.71 13.62
CA ALA A 36 4.15 0.14 13.64
C ALA A 36 5.10 0.89 12.68
N ALA A 37 4.63 1.26 11.49
CA ALA A 37 5.39 2.08 10.55
C ALA A 37 5.77 3.44 11.16
N LYS A 38 4.80 4.14 11.78
CA LYS A 38 5.02 5.43 12.44
C LYS A 38 6.04 5.33 13.57
N SER A 39 6.05 4.21 14.32
CA SER A 39 6.94 3.99 15.45
C SER A 39 8.43 3.83 15.08
N VAL A 40 8.76 3.60 13.80
CA VAL A 40 10.14 3.45 13.32
C VAL A 40 10.93 4.75 13.50
N ASP A 41 10.35 5.85 13.08
CA ASP A 41 10.90 7.20 13.25
C ASP A 41 9.75 8.21 13.29
N PRO A 42 9.20 8.50 14.48
CA PRO A 42 8.02 9.35 14.64
C PRO A 42 8.16 10.77 14.07
N GLU A 43 9.38 11.28 13.92
CA GLU A 43 9.64 12.60 13.37
C GLU A 43 9.68 12.61 11.83
N ASN A 44 10.12 11.51 11.23
CA ASN A 44 10.40 11.42 9.80
C ASN A 44 9.46 10.48 9.02
N VAL A 45 8.62 9.69 9.68
CA VAL A 45 7.64 8.83 9.05
C VAL A 45 6.24 9.41 9.22
N ASP A 46 5.68 9.96 8.16
CA ASP A 46 4.27 10.37 8.11
C ASP A 46 3.42 9.20 7.59
N VAL A 47 2.33 8.90 8.28
CA VAL A 47 1.37 7.86 7.88
C VAL A 47 0.02 8.48 7.55
N GLU A 48 -0.61 8.00 6.50
CA GLU A 48 -1.95 8.39 6.09
C GLU A 48 -2.78 7.14 5.79
N ALA A 49 -3.95 7.00 6.43
CA ALA A 49 -4.90 5.94 6.12
C ALA A 49 -5.95 6.45 5.13
N TYR A 50 -6.24 5.64 4.10
CA TYR A 50 -7.30 5.90 3.14
C TYR A 50 -8.20 4.68 3.00
N SER A 51 -9.49 4.85 3.25
CA SER A 51 -10.50 3.78 3.12
C SER A 51 -11.31 3.98 1.84
N ILE A 52 -11.51 2.89 1.07
CA ILE A 52 -12.42 2.92 -0.09
C ILE A 52 -13.91 2.76 0.31
N ALA A 53 -14.19 2.59 1.57
CA ALA A 53 -15.56 2.43 2.05
C ALA A 53 -16.38 3.70 1.80
N GLY A 54 -17.49 3.53 1.08
CA GLY A 54 -18.35 4.65 0.67
C GLY A 54 -17.84 5.46 -0.52
N LYS A 55 -16.76 5.02 -1.16
CA LYS A 55 -16.21 5.59 -2.40
C LYS A 55 -16.67 4.80 -3.62
N GLU A 56 -16.68 5.43 -4.77
CA GLU A 56 -17.03 4.81 -6.04
C GLU A 56 -15.81 4.72 -6.96
N TYR A 57 -15.60 3.57 -7.58
CA TYR A 57 -14.56 3.35 -8.60
C TYR A 57 -15.15 2.59 -9.78
N LEU A 58 -15.38 3.29 -10.87
CA LEU A 58 -15.85 2.70 -12.11
C LEU A 58 -14.77 1.84 -12.77
N PRO A 59 -15.11 0.74 -13.45
CA PRO A 59 -14.13 -0.12 -14.10
C PRO A 59 -13.43 0.58 -15.27
N CYS A 60 -12.21 0.14 -15.59
CA CYS A 60 -11.53 0.55 -16.82
C CYS A 60 -12.28 -0.01 -18.04
N ILE A 61 -12.47 0.80 -19.07
CA ILE A 61 -13.12 0.39 -20.34
C ILE A 61 -12.14 0.35 -21.50
N SER A 62 -10.84 0.38 -21.24
CA SER A 62 -9.78 0.35 -22.27
C SER A 62 -9.94 1.37 -23.39
N CYS A 63 -10.47 2.54 -23.11
CA CYS A 63 -10.71 3.59 -24.11
C CYS A 63 -9.44 4.35 -24.53
N PHE A 64 -8.32 4.13 -23.85
CA PHE A 64 -7.03 4.80 -24.07
C PHE A 64 -7.08 6.34 -24.08
N SER A 65 -8.11 6.96 -23.52
CA SER A 65 -8.20 8.42 -23.42
C SER A 65 -7.04 8.98 -22.57
N CYS A 66 -6.68 8.30 -21.50
CA CYS A 66 -5.56 8.69 -20.65
C CYS A 66 -4.22 8.75 -21.42
N ALA A 67 -4.00 7.90 -22.44
CA ALA A 67 -2.82 7.98 -23.29
C ALA A 67 -2.76 9.25 -24.15
N LYS A 68 -3.91 9.87 -24.41
CA LYS A 68 -4.00 11.08 -25.26
C LYS A 68 -4.01 12.36 -24.41
N THR A 69 -4.65 12.33 -23.24
CA THR A 69 -4.93 13.52 -22.45
C THR A 69 -4.18 13.56 -21.10
N GLY A 70 -3.53 12.45 -20.70
CA GLY A 70 -2.97 12.29 -19.36
C GLY A 70 -4.00 12.01 -18.27
N GLU A 71 -5.30 11.98 -18.60
CA GLU A 71 -6.38 11.82 -17.61
C GLU A 71 -7.37 10.72 -17.99
N CYS A 72 -7.90 10.05 -16.96
CA CYS A 72 -8.98 9.09 -17.15
C CYS A 72 -10.31 9.82 -17.31
N ILE A 73 -11.02 9.61 -18.44
CA ILE A 73 -12.31 10.26 -18.70
C ILE A 73 -13.40 9.94 -17.66
N ARG A 74 -13.26 8.82 -16.94
CA ARG A 74 -14.19 8.42 -15.88
C ARG A 74 -13.90 9.06 -14.54
N SER A 75 -12.70 9.62 -14.34
CA SER A 75 -12.30 10.19 -13.05
C SER A 75 -13.08 11.44 -12.61
N LYS A 76 -13.85 12.03 -13.54
CA LYS A 76 -14.79 13.12 -13.22
C LYS A 76 -16.12 12.63 -12.64
N LYS A 77 -16.34 11.31 -12.63
CA LYS A 77 -17.61 10.69 -12.24
C LYS A 77 -17.49 9.83 -10.98
N ASP A 78 -16.28 9.71 -10.44
CA ASP A 78 -15.99 8.87 -9.29
C ASP A 78 -14.77 9.38 -8.47
N ASP A 79 -14.42 8.68 -7.39
CA ASP A 79 -13.37 9.08 -6.43
C ASP A 79 -11.95 8.69 -6.89
N PHE A 80 -11.75 8.28 -8.14
CA PHE A 80 -10.46 7.76 -8.61
C PHE A 80 -9.29 8.72 -8.41
N ASN A 81 -9.45 10.00 -8.74
CA ASN A 81 -8.35 10.97 -8.68
C ASN A 81 -7.86 11.20 -7.25
N GLU A 82 -8.74 11.18 -6.27
CA GLU A 82 -8.37 11.39 -4.86
C GLU A 82 -7.33 10.36 -4.40
N LEU A 83 -7.60 9.07 -4.62
CA LEU A 83 -6.67 8.01 -4.23
C LEU A 83 -5.43 7.95 -5.14
N ARG A 84 -5.58 8.19 -6.46
CA ARG A 84 -4.47 8.28 -7.40
C ARG A 84 -3.43 9.32 -6.95
N ASP A 85 -3.88 10.50 -6.58
CA ASP A 85 -2.98 11.61 -6.23
C ASP A 85 -2.23 11.31 -4.93
N LYS A 86 -2.91 10.74 -3.92
CA LYS A 86 -2.26 10.23 -2.70
C LYS A 86 -1.23 9.14 -3.01
N TRP A 87 -1.57 8.20 -3.91
CA TRP A 87 -0.65 7.15 -4.32
C TRP A 87 0.59 7.74 -5.02
N ILE A 88 0.43 8.73 -5.90
CA ILE A 88 1.56 9.38 -6.58
C ILE A 88 2.54 9.96 -5.57
N GLU A 89 2.05 10.61 -4.53
CA GLU A 89 2.88 11.29 -3.55
C GLU A 89 3.49 10.40 -2.47
N ALA A 90 2.97 9.19 -2.26
CA ALA A 90 3.47 8.26 -1.25
C ALA A 90 4.88 7.72 -1.58
N ASP A 91 5.74 7.60 -0.58
CA ASP A 91 7.05 6.93 -0.68
C ASP A 91 6.89 5.40 -0.49
N ALA A 92 5.91 5.01 0.31
CA ALA A 92 5.54 3.62 0.52
C ALA A 92 4.02 3.44 0.55
N VAL A 93 3.56 2.21 0.28
CA VAL A 93 2.14 1.85 0.29
C VAL A 93 1.94 0.56 1.06
N ILE A 94 1.01 0.55 2.00
CA ILE A 94 0.51 -0.67 2.63
C ILE A 94 -0.94 -0.85 2.16
N MET A 95 -1.20 -1.92 1.40
CA MET A 95 -2.54 -2.20 0.89
C MET A 95 -3.14 -3.36 1.66
N ALA A 96 -4.22 -3.11 2.40
CA ALA A 96 -4.94 -4.09 3.18
C ALA A 96 -6.30 -4.39 2.55
N VAL A 97 -6.64 -5.66 2.34
CA VAL A 97 -7.86 -6.09 1.65
C VAL A 97 -8.61 -7.16 2.42
N PRO A 98 -9.95 -7.16 2.40
CA PRO A 98 -10.70 -8.34 2.74
C PRO A 98 -10.62 -9.34 1.58
N VAL A 99 -10.66 -10.63 1.90
CA VAL A 99 -10.73 -11.67 0.86
C VAL A 99 -12.17 -11.78 0.35
N TYR A 100 -12.35 -11.57 -0.94
CA TYR A 100 -13.62 -11.76 -1.66
C TYR A 100 -13.42 -12.79 -2.77
N HIS A 101 -14.14 -13.90 -2.70
CA HIS A 101 -14.06 -14.96 -3.71
C HIS A 101 -12.61 -15.42 -3.98
N LEU A 102 -11.85 -15.65 -2.93
CA LEU A 102 -10.41 -16.02 -2.95
C LEU A 102 -9.48 -14.91 -3.49
N SER A 103 -9.95 -13.69 -3.70
CA SER A 103 -9.23 -12.59 -4.36
C SER A 103 -9.46 -11.26 -3.65
N ILE A 104 -9.05 -10.16 -4.28
CA ILE A 104 -9.31 -8.79 -3.83
C ILE A 104 -10.73 -8.33 -4.21
N PRO A 105 -11.32 -7.35 -3.49
CA PRO A 105 -12.61 -6.79 -3.86
C PRO A 105 -12.61 -6.15 -5.24
N GLY A 106 -13.66 -6.39 -6.03
CA GLY A 106 -13.82 -5.80 -7.37
C GLY A 106 -13.73 -4.28 -7.41
N GLN A 107 -14.20 -3.60 -6.36
CA GLN A 107 -14.09 -2.15 -6.22
C GLN A 107 -12.63 -1.68 -6.21
N LEU A 108 -11.76 -2.34 -5.45
CA LEU A 108 -10.32 -2.05 -5.43
C LEU A 108 -9.68 -2.42 -6.77
N LYS A 109 -10.10 -3.53 -7.38
CA LYS A 109 -9.59 -3.95 -8.69
C LYS A 109 -9.88 -2.91 -9.77
N CYS A 110 -11.07 -2.29 -9.77
CA CYS A 110 -11.40 -1.18 -10.65
C CYS A 110 -10.44 0.01 -10.49
N PHE A 111 -10.05 0.34 -9.25
CA PHE A 111 -9.04 1.36 -9.00
C PHE A 111 -7.66 0.95 -9.55
N ILE A 112 -7.19 -0.25 -9.25
CA ILE A 112 -5.88 -0.77 -9.67
C ILE A 112 -5.73 -0.78 -11.20
N ASP A 113 -6.74 -1.27 -11.93
CA ASP A 113 -6.73 -1.32 -13.40
C ASP A 113 -6.63 0.05 -14.03
N ARG A 114 -7.28 1.03 -13.44
CA ARG A 114 -7.22 2.43 -13.92
C ARG A 114 -5.94 3.13 -13.51
N LEU A 115 -5.42 2.83 -12.32
CA LEU A 115 -4.18 3.42 -11.84
C LEU A 115 -3.04 3.10 -12.79
N GLY A 116 -2.85 1.82 -13.15
CA GLY A 116 -1.81 1.38 -14.07
C GLY A 116 -1.86 2.14 -15.39
N ASN A 117 -3.01 2.11 -16.06
CA ASN A 117 -3.17 2.76 -17.36
C ASN A 117 -3.02 4.29 -17.29
N SER A 118 -3.53 4.94 -16.23
CA SER A 118 -3.45 6.40 -16.11
C SER A 118 -2.05 6.91 -15.79
N ILE A 119 -1.30 6.18 -14.96
CA ILE A 119 0.09 6.55 -14.62
C ILE A 119 1.00 6.41 -15.84
N TRP A 120 0.87 5.35 -16.61
CA TRP A 120 1.60 5.19 -17.87
C TRP A 120 1.40 6.37 -18.82
N SER A 121 0.17 6.82 -18.93
CA SER A 121 -0.18 7.93 -19.79
C SER A 121 0.29 9.28 -19.24
N TYR A 122 0.15 9.49 -17.93
CA TYR A 122 0.53 10.71 -17.24
C TYR A 122 2.05 10.94 -17.23
N GLU A 123 2.83 9.88 -16.98
CA GLU A 123 4.30 9.94 -16.93
C GLU A 123 4.96 9.69 -18.30
N GLY A 124 4.19 9.32 -19.34
CA GLY A 124 4.72 9.00 -20.66
C GLY A 124 5.48 7.68 -20.75
N SER A 125 5.53 6.93 -19.65
CA SER A 125 6.17 5.61 -19.58
C SER A 125 5.75 4.87 -18.31
N ALA A 126 6.07 3.57 -18.27
CA ALA A 126 5.86 2.74 -17.07
C ALA A 126 6.68 3.17 -15.83
N GLY A 127 7.61 4.09 -15.95
CA GLY A 127 8.41 4.70 -14.89
C GLY A 127 8.86 3.78 -13.73
N LYS A 128 9.99 4.07 -13.16
CA LYS A 128 10.47 3.39 -11.94
C LYS A 128 10.04 4.22 -10.73
N HIS A 129 8.95 3.83 -10.12
CA HIS A 129 8.42 4.56 -8.94
C HIS A 129 9.20 4.26 -7.67
N LEU A 130 9.69 3.03 -7.53
CA LEU A 130 10.45 2.54 -6.37
C LEU A 130 9.77 2.84 -5.02
N LYS A 131 8.43 2.80 -4.98
CA LYS A 131 7.71 2.81 -3.70
C LYS A 131 7.90 1.47 -3.02
N VAL A 132 8.05 1.46 -1.70
CA VAL A 132 8.04 0.21 -0.94
C VAL A 132 6.61 -0.24 -0.73
N TYR A 133 6.31 -1.49 -1.09
CA TYR A 133 4.96 -2.03 -1.07
C TYR A 133 4.82 -3.18 -0.09
N GLY A 134 3.84 -3.09 0.81
CA GLY A 134 3.40 -4.14 1.71
C GLY A 134 1.94 -4.53 1.43
N ALA A 135 1.61 -5.80 1.58
CA ALA A 135 0.27 -6.33 1.37
C ALA A 135 -0.27 -7.02 2.62
N ILE A 136 -1.55 -6.79 2.93
CA ILE A 136 -2.28 -7.43 4.03
C ILE A 136 -3.58 -8.00 3.48
N ALA A 137 -3.92 -9.24 3.82
CA ALA A 137 -5.20 -9.83 3.48
C ALA A 137 -5.91 -10.39 4.73
N GLN A 138 -7.21 -10.09 4.86
CA GLN A 138 -8.04 -10.53 5.97
C GLN A 138 -9.22 -11.34 5.45
N GLY A 139 -9.40 -12.56 5.96
CA GLY A 139 -10.52 -13.44 5.66
C GLY A 139 -11.43 -13.67 6.85
N VAL A 140 -12.63 -14.23 6.60
CA VAL A 140 -13.51 -14.78 7.66
C VAL A 140 -13.03 -16.16 8.06
N HIS A 141 -12.64 -16.97 7.06
CA HIS A 141 -12.18 -18.33 7.23
C HIS A 141 -10.68 -18.45 7.04
N ILE A 142 -10.06 -19.48 7.64
CA ILE A 142 -8.70 -19.87 7.34
C ILE A 142 -8.63 -20.44 5.90
N PHE A 143 -7.51 -20.26 5.22
CA PHE A 143 -7.31 -20.69 3.82
C PHE A 143 -8.38 -20.19 2.84
N SER A 144 -8.97 -19.05 3.10
CA SER A 144 -10.03 -18.50 2.25
C SER A 144 -9.54 -17.64 1.08
N GLY A 145 -8.23 -17.66 0.80
CA GLY A 145 -7.62 -16.92 -0.31
C GLY A 145 -6.73 -15.74 0.10
N GLN A 146 -6.31 -15.67 1.35
CA GLN A 146 -5.43 -14.59 1.85
C GLN A 146 -4.16 -14.49 1.00
N GLU A 147 -3.48 -15.62 0.72
CA GLU A 147 -2.28 -15.62 -0.12
C GLU A 147 -2.54 -15.16 -1.56
N ASN A 148 -3.68 -15.53 -2.13
CA ASN A 148 -4.04 -15.11 -3.48
C ASN A 148 -4.28 -13.60 -3.53
N ALA A 149 -5.01 -13.06 -2.57
CA ALA A 149 -5.25 -11.61 -2.48
C ALA A 149 -3.93 -10.82 -2.29
N ILE A 150 -3.01 -11.33 -1.46
CA ILE A 150 -1.66 -10.76 -1.30
C ILE A 150 -0.91 -10.81 -2.63
N LYS A 151 -0.90 -11.94 -3.35
CA LYS A 151 -0.23 -12.08 -4.65
C LYS A 151 -0.77 -11.12 -5.70
N GLU A 152 -2.06 -10.84 -5.72
CA GLU A 152 -2.64 -9.86 -6.65
C GLU A 152 -2.13 -8.43 -6.37
N ILE A 153 -2.00 -8.05 -5.09
CA ILE A 153 -1.41 -6.77 -4.70
C ILE A 153 0.07 -6.73 -5.09
N ILE A 154 0.81 -7.82 -4.85
CA ILE A 154 2.22 -7.94 -5.23
C ILE A 154 2.39 -7.80 -6.75
N ASN A 155 1.58 -8.48 -7.55
CA ASN A 155 1.61 -8.39 -9.01
C ASN A 155 1.37 -6.95 -9.49
N HIS A 156 0.38 -6.27 -8.90
CA HIS A 156 0.15 -4.85 -9.18
C HIS A 156 1.39 -4.01 -8.85
N ALA A 157 1.98 -4.20 -7.70
CA ALA A 157 3.14 -3.42 -7.28
C ALA A 157 4.35 -3.64 -8.20
N ILE A 158 4.61 -4.89 -8.65
CA ILE A 158 5.68 -5.23 -9.60
C ILE A 158 5.46 -4.52 -10.93
N VAL A 159 4.25 -4.61 -11.50
CA VAL A 159 3.90 -3.95 -12.77
C VAL A 159 4.09 -2.43 -12.69
N MET A 160 3.86 -1.85 -11.51
CA MET A 160 4.05 -0.42 -11.27
C MET A 160 5.49 -0.02 -10.93
N GLY A 161 6.48 -0.91 -11.12
CA GLY A 161 7.90 -0.62 -10.86
C GLY A 161 8.22 -0.33 -9.39
N ASN A 162 7.51 -0.97 -8.47
CA ASN A 162 7.68 -0.82 -7.03
C ASN A 162 8.49 -1.97 -6.42
N ILE A 163 8.91 -1.79 -5.17
CA ILE A 163 9.71 -2.75 -4.41
C ILE A 163 8.78 -3.46 -3.43
N ILE A 164 8.70 -4.78 -3.56
CA ILE A 164 7.91 -5.61 -2.67
C ILE A 164 8.69 -5.89 -1.40
N THR A 165 8.02 -5.83 -0.25
CA THR A 165 8.57 -6.29 1.02
C THR A 165 7.57 -7.15 1.78
N SER A 166 8.12 -8.07 2.55
CA SER A 166 7.44 -8.81 3.62
C SER A 166 7.78 -8.16 4.97
N GLY A 167 7.22 -8.70 6.04
CA GLY A 167 7.69 -8.40 7.40
C GLY A 167 8.98 -9.15 7.77
N ASP A 168 9.27 -9.21 9.04
CA ASP A 168 10.42 -9.96 9.55
C ASP A 168 10.21 -11.46 9.37
N PRO A 169 11.29 -12.26 9.23
CA PRO A 169 11.21 -13.71 9.17
C PRO A 169 10.38 -14.29 10.33
N TRP A 170 9.65 -15.35 10.05
CA TRP A 170 8.74 -16.05 10.97
C TRP A 170 7.45 -15.32 11.33
N GLU A 171 7.32 -14.05 11.00
CA GLU A 171 6.12 -13.27 11.29
C GLU A 171 5.29 -12.97 10.05
N SER A 172 5.97 -12.73 8.92
CA SER A 172 5.30 -12.31 7.68
C SER A 172 6.14 -12.62 6.45
N TYR A 173 5.94 -13.79 5.81
CA TYR A 173 6.71 -14.18 4.61
C TYR A 173 6.29 -13.46 3.33
N LEU A 174 4.98 -13.38 3.06
CA LEU A 174 4.45 -12.74 1.85
C LEU A 174 3.83 -11.36 2.14
N GLY A 175 3.43 -11.17 3.38
CA GLY A 175 2.68 -10.00 3.83
C GLY A 175 1.96 -10.31 5.13
N GLY A 176 1.13 -9.38 5.61
CA GLY A 176 0.27 -9.59 6.76
C GLY A 176 -0.96 -10.43 6.40
N ALA A 177 -1.34 -11.37 7.24
CA ALA A 177 -2.55 -12.16 7.03
C ALA A 177 -3.32 -12.38 8.34
N GLY A 178 -4.65 -12.43 8.23
CA GLY A 178 -5.52 -12.71 9.37
C GLY A 178 -6.83 -13.35 8.97
N TRP A 179 -7.53 -13.89 9.95
CA TRP A 179 -8.88 -14.42 9.83
C TRP A 179 -9.68 -14.20 11.12
N THR A 180 -11.00 -14.33 11.06
CA THR A 180 -11.87 -13.99 12.18
C THR A 180 -12.48 -15.21 12.86
N GLU A 181 -11.87 -16.36 12.79
CA GLU A 181 -12.34 -17.62 13.38
C GLU A 181 -13.81 -17.91 13.02
N ASN A 182 -14.14 -17.71 11.73
CA ASN A 182 -15.50 -17.84 11.17
C ASN A 182 -16.53 -16.81 11.69
N ARG A 183 -16.11 -15.79 12.41
CA ARG A 183 -16.99 -14.70 12.84
C ARG A 183 -17.17 -13.67 11.72
N THR A 184 -18.40 -13.20 11.55
CA THR A 184 -18.78 -12.29 10.45
C THR A 184 -18.94 -10.83 10.88
N GLU A 185 -18.86 -10.55 12.18
CA GLU A 185 -18.96 -9.21 12.74
C GLU A 185 -17.79 -8.34 12.24
N LYS A 186 -18.07 -7.07 12.05
CA LYS A 186 -17.08 -6.15 11.46
C LYS A 186 -15.88 -5.85 12.39
N ASP A 187 -16.04 -6.08 13.69
CA ASP A 187 -15.02 -5.89 14.73
C ASP A 187 -14.53 -7.21 15.35
N ALA A 188 -14.86 -8.35 14.72
CA ALA A 188 -14.53 -9.67 15.23
C ALA A 188 -13.03 -9.85 15.50
N LEU A 189 -12.17 -9.41 14.60
CA LEU A 189 -10.72 -9.56 14.76
C LEU A 189 -10.17 -8.72 15.92
N LYS A 190 -10.71 -7.51 16.09
CA LYS A 190 -10.37 -6.66 17.23
C LYS A 190 -10.78 -7.31 18.55
N SER A 191 -12.01 -7.81 18.62
CA SER A 191 -12.55 -8.50 19.81
C SER A 191 -11.75 -9.76 20.14
N LEU A 192 -11.35 -10.55 19.11
CA LEU A 192 -10.48 -11.71 19.28
C LEU A 192 -9.10 -11.30 19.81
N TYR A 193 -8.52 -10.23 19.28
CA TYR A 193 -7.24 -9.72 19.75
C TYR A 193 -7.30 -9.23 21.21
N GLU A 194 -8.35 -8.50 21.59
CA GLU A 194 -8.57 -8.04 22.96
C GLU A 194 -8.78 -9.22 23.94
N SER A 195 -9.40 -10.31 23.49
CA SER A 195 -9.57 -11.55 24.25
C SER A 195 -8.35 -12.49 24.21
N LYS A 196 -7.23 -12.06 23.60
CA LYS A 196 -5.98 -12.83 23.52
C LYS A 196 -6.10 -14.13 22.73
N SER A 197 -6.93 -14.16 21.68
CA SER A 197 -6.92 -15.27 20.73
C SER A 197 -5.53 -15.35 20.07
N PHE A 198 -4.95 -16.54 20.05
CA PHE A 198 -3.62 -16.77 19.46
C PHE A 198 -3.56 -16.35 18.00
N ASP A 199 -4.57 -16.72 17.20
CA ASP A 199 -4.61 -16.41 15.77
C ASP A 199 -4.71 -14.89 15.51
N ALA A 200 -5.48 -14.17 16.33
CA ALA A 200 -5.58 -12.72 16.24
C ALA A 200 -4.27 -12.02 16.66
N GLU A 201 -3.58 -12.53 17.69
CA GLU A 201 -2.26 -12.02 18.08
C GLU A 201 -1.22 -12.23 16.97
N VAL A 202 -1.21 -13.41 16.31
CA VAL A 202 -0.34 -13.70 15.17
C VAL A 202 -0.68 -12.78 13.99
N ALA A 203 -1.96 -12.57 13.68
CA ALA A 203 -2.39 -11.67 12.62
C ALA A 203 -1.93 -10.23 12.85
N VAL A 204 -2.13 -9.70 14.06
CA VAL A 204 -1.66 -8.37 14.44
C VAL A 204 -0.13 -8.27 14.40
N LYS A 205 0.58 -9.28 14.90
CA LYS A 205 2.04 -9.33 14.85
C LYS A 205 2.55 -9.29 13.42
N SER A 206 1.95 -10.07 12.51
CA SER A 206 2.33 -10.07 11.10
C SER A 206 2.12 -8.71 10.43
N ALA A 207 0.99 -8.05 10.69
CA ALA A 207 0.69 -6.72 10.16
C ALA A 207 1.67 -5.66 10.69
N ARG A 208 1.97 -5.67 11.98
CA ARG A 208 2.92 -4.74 12.62
C ARG A 208 4.34 -4.93 12.11
N SER A 209 4.79 -6.19 11.97
CA SER A 209 6.10 -6.53 11.40
C SER A 209 6.22 -6.01 9.96
N LEU A 210 5.20 -6.21 9.14
CA LEU A 210 5.15 -5.68 7.78
C LEU A 210 5.23 -4.14 7.75
N GLY A 211 4.43 -3.48 8.58
CA GLY A 211 4.38 -2.00 8.64
C GLY A 211 5.73 -1.40 9.02
N LYS A 212 6.38 -1.95 10.04
CA LYS A 212 7.74 -1.56 10.45
C LYS A 212 8.71 -1.69 9.28
N ARG A 213 8.75 -2.86 8.63
CA ARG A 213 9.69 -3.11 7.53
C ARG A 213 9.45 -2.23 6.31
N VAL A 214 8.19 -1.93 5.99
CA VAL A 214 7.83 -0.98 4.93
C VAL A 214 8.44 0.40 5.20
N ALA A 215 8.33 0.92 6.42
CA ALA A 215 8.89 2.21 6.78
C ALA A 215 10.41 2.22 6.76
N GLU A 216 11.07 1.21 7.35
CA GLU A 216 12.52 1.07 7.36
C GLU A 216 13.10 1.07 5.94
N LEU A 217 12.55 0.23 5.05
CA LEU A 217 13.01 0.16 3.67
C LEU A 217 12.71 1.45 2.89
N ALA A 218 11.59 2.11 3.14
CA ALA A 218 11.27 3.37 2.47
C ALA A 218 12.25 4.49 2.85
N LEU A 219 12.68 4.56 4.12
CA LEU A 219 13.73 5.48 4.56
C LEU A 219 15.06 5.18 3.86
N ILE A 220 15.48 3.91 3.83
CA ILE A 220 16.73 3.48 3.18
C ILE A 220 16.71 3.78 1.69
N ILE A 221 15.62 3.43 0.99
CA ILE A 221 15.47 3.65 -0.45
C ILE A 221 15.51 5.14 -0.78
N LYS A 222 14.79 5.96 -0.02
CA LYS A 222 14.77 7.41 -0.25
C LYS A 222 16.10 8.07 0.03
N ALA A 223 16.76 7.69 1.13
CA ALA A 223 18.11 8.18 1.45
C ALA A 223 19.11 7.79 0.35
N GLY A 224 19.09 6.53 -0.10
CA GLY A 224 19.91 6.06 -1.21
C GLY A 224 19.62 6.80 -2.52
N ALA A 225 18.35 7.01 -2.86
CA ALA A 225 17.96 7.73 -4.06
C ALA A 225 18.42 9.20 -4.05
N LEU A 226 18.35 9.86 -2.89
CA LEU A 226 18.87 11.22 -2.73
C LEU A 226 20.40 11.28 -2.89
N HIS A 227 21.10 10.29 -2.35
CA HIS A 227 22.56 10.18 -2.48
C HIS A 227 23.00 9.96 -3.94
N TYR A 228 22.25 9.15 -4.71
CA TYR A 228 22.57 8.80 -6.10
C TYR A 228 21.78 9.62 -7.12
N ILE A 229 21.26 10.80 -6.76
CA ILE A 229 20.33 11.56 -7.61
C ILE A 229 20.89 11.88 -9.01
N ASP A 230 22.16 12.28 -9.09
CA ASP A 230 22.82 12.63 -10.35
C ASP A 230 22.98 11.42 -11.31
N TYR A 231 23.09 10.22 -10.74
CA TYR A 231 23.09 8.98 -11.51
C TYR A 231 21.69 8.63 -12.01
N LEU A 232 20.69 8.75 -11.15
CA LEU A 232 19.30 8.43 -11.48
C LEU A 232 18.73 9.37 -12.56
N GLU A 233 19.16 10.63 -12.59
CA GLU A 233 18.71 11.61 -13.59
C GLU A 233 19.13 11.27 -15.01
N LYS A 234 20.13 10.42 -15.21
CA LYS A 234 20.58 9.96 -16.52
C LYS A 234 19.59 8.98 -17.18
N ASP A 235 18.72 8.34 -16.40
CA ASP A 235 17.70 7.43 -16.91
C ASP A 235 16.30 8.06 -16.76
N PRO A 236 15.65 8.42 -17.88
CA PRO A 236 14.31 9.03 -17.86
C PRO A 236 13.23 8.20 -17.12
N LEU A 237 13.44 6.88 -16.99
CA LEU A 237 12.52 6.00 -16.26
C LEU A 237 12.45 6.33 -14.76
N TYR A 238 13.46 6.99 -14.18
CA TYR A 238 13.42 7.44 -12.78
C TYR A 238 12.72 8.78 -12.57
N LYS A 239 12.24 9.43 -13.62
CA LYS A 239 11.55 10.72 -13.51
C LYS A 239 10.40 10.76 -12.47
N PRO A 240 9.55 9.72 -12.32
CA PRO A 240 8.54 9.69 -11.26
C PRO A 240 9.12 9.71 -9.85
N LEU A 241 10.16 8.91 -9.60
CA LEU A 241 10.87 8.89 -8.32
C LEU A 241 11.50 10.25 -8.02
N ILE A 242 12.28 10.80 -8.96
CA ILE A 242 13.00 12.08 -8.81
C ILE A 242 12.03 13.22 -8.51
N ARG A 243 10.90 13.29 -9.24
CA ARG A 243 9.85 14.28 -9.00
C ARG A 243 9.30 14.20 -7.58
N ARG A 244 9.07 12.97 -7.07
CA ARG A 244 8.55 12.75 -5.73
C ARG A 244 9.53 13.16 -4.64
N ILE A 245 10.79 12.75 -4.73
CA ILE A 245 11.81 13.03 -3.69
C ILE A 245 12.26 14.49 -3.66
N ARG A 246 12.17 15.23 -4.78
CA ARG A 246 12.50 16.65 -4.85
C ARG A 246 11.40 17.60 -4.37
N LYS A 247 10.16 17.15 -4.28
CA LYS A 247 9.02 17.96 -3.81
C LYS A 247 9.05 18.27 -2.31
N ARG A 248 10.08 17.80 -1.59
CA ARG A 248 10.15 17.93 -0.13
C ARG A 248 11.51 18.38 0.35
#